data_e9e13bec1481057912cd6bed1c5b2694
#
_entry.id   e9e13bec1481057912cd6bed1c5b2694
#
_cell.length_a   1.000
_cell.length_b   1.000
_cell.length_c   1.000
_cell.angle_alpha   90.00
_cell.angle_beta   90.00
_cell.angle_gamma   90.00
#
_symmetry.space_group_name_H-M   'P 1'
#
loop_
_entity.id
_entity.type
_entity.pdbx_description
1 polymer ?
#
loop_
_entity_poly.entity_id
_entity_poly.type
_entity_poly.pdbx_seq_one_letter_code
_entity_poly.pdbx_strand_id
1 'polypeptide(L)'
;MDCIQKFLCSGFKDKFENAVDAVNDVKDNVGDVMDNVDDIKDNISDVLDNVNEIKENVGDVVETVNDVKGNIQNSVETVGNVVKNTVDDLKNADSIGDVVNSVKDNAVEGVDKIKENVGEVISDVKSVKENVGETIENVIDTKNVVKESVENVKEIKNEVVESGEVVKNVV
;
A
#
# COMPACT_ATOMS: atom_id res chain seq x y z
N MET A 1 -44.05 64.62 -0.29
CA MET A 1 -44.13 63.17 -0.31
C MET A 1 -42.81 62.45 -0.85
N ASP A 2 -41.80 63.22 -1.24
CA ASP A 2 -40.66 62.62 -1.95
C ASP A 2 -39.47 62.03 -1.06
N CYS A 3 -39.35 62.47 0.18
CA CYS A 3 -38.20 62.09 0.99
C CYS A 3 -38.33 60.71 1.65
N ILE A 4 -39.55 60.35 2.07
CA ILE A 4 -39.83 59.07 2.74
C ILE A 4 -39.82 57.91 1.71
N GLN A 5 -40.32 58.15 0.50
CA GLN A 5 -40.26 57.13 -0.57
C GLN A 5 -38.82 56.86 -1.03
N LYS A 6 -37.96 57.88 -1.15
CA LYS A 6 -36.55 57.70 -1.47
C LYS A 6 -35.80 56.94 -0.40
N PHE A 7 -36.07 57.24 0.89
CA PHE A 7 -35.40 56.55 2.02
C PHE A 7 -35.83 55.07 2.15
N LEU A 8 -37.12 54.76 1.93
CA LEU A 8 -37.61 53.39 1.94
C LEU A 8 -37.13 52.59 0.73
N CYS A 9 -37.02 53.21 -0.44
CA CYS A 9 -36.52 52.55 -1.65
C CYS A 9 -35.01 52.28 -1.59
N SER A 10 -34.20 53.20 -1.04
CA SER A 10 -32.75 52.98 -0.89
C SER A 10 -32.45 51.83 0.10
N GLY A 11 -33.10 51.83 1.27
CA GLY A 11 -32.87 50.77 2.27
C GLY A 11 -33.37 49.40 1.82
N PHE A 12 -34.39 49.32 0.97
CA PHE A 12 -34.82 48.07 0.38
C PHE A 12 -33.85 47.59 -0.72
N LYS A 13 -33.34 48.51 -1.54
CA LYS A 13 -32.36 48.20 -2.57
C LYS A 13 -31.07 47.65 -1.96
N ASP A 14 -30.54 48.32 -0.93
CA ASP A 14 -29.33 47.89 -0.26
C ASP A 14 -29.48 46.49 0.37
N LYS A 15 -30.64 46.21 1.00
CA LYS A 15 -30.91 44.86 1.55
C LYS A 15 -31.06 43.81 0.46
N PHE A 16 -31.62 44.15 -0.68
CA PHE A 16 -31.75 43.22 -1.81
C PHE A 16 -30.39 42.93 -2.43
N GLU A 17 -29.53 43.93 -2.62
CA GLU A 17 -28.17 43.77 -3.11
C GLU A 17 -27.38 42.90 -2.16
N ASN A 18 -27.41 43.14 -0.85
CA ASN A 18 -26.73 42.30 0.15
C ASN A 18 -27.24 40.85 0.13
N ALA A 19 -28.53 40.63 -0.10
CA ALA A 19 -29.07 39.27 -0.21
C ALA A 19 -28.63 38.57 -1.49
N VAL A 20 -28.47 39.27 -2.59
CA VAL A 20 -27.93 38.71 -3.84
C VAL A 20 -26.47 38.37 -3.69
N ASP A 21 -25.67 39.24 -3.07
CA ASP A 21 -24.27 38.99 -2.81
C ASP A 21 -24.09 37.74 -1.91
N ALA A 22 -24.85 37.65 -0.81
CA ALA A 22 -24.84 36.49 0.06
C ALA A 22 -25.23 35.17 -0.65
N VAL A 23 -26.17 35.22 -1.60
CA VAL A 23 -26.51 34.04 -2.41
C VAL A 23 -25.36 33.65 -3.33
N ASN A 24 -24.64 34.61 -3.89
CA ASN A 24 -23.47 34.34 -4.72
C ASN A 24 -22.35 33.74 -3.88
N ASP A 25 -22.03 34.28 -2.70
CA ASP A 25 -21.01 33.74 -1.77
C ASP A 25 -21.34 32.29 -1.39
N VAL A 26 -22.61 32.00 -1.06
CA VAL A 26 -23.02 30.61 -0.76
C VAL A 26 -22.88 29.70 -1.98
N LYS A 27 -23.17 30.20 -3.17
CA LYS A 27 -23.01 29.42 -4.41
C LYS A 27 -21.56 29.09 -4.68
N ASP A 28 -20.65 30.05 -4.48
CA ASP A 28 -19.22 29.84 -4.67
C ASP A 28 -18.67 28.82 -3.63
N ASN A 29 -19.02 28.98 -2.35
CA ASN A 29 -18.67 28.02 -1.30
C ASN A 29 -19.22 26.60 -1.58
N VAL A 30 -20.42 26.47 -2.16
CA VAL A 30 -20.96 25.16 -2.57
C VAL A 30 -20.12 24.58 -3.71
N GLY A 31 -19.62 25.41 -4.64
CA GLY A 31 -18.68 24.99 -5.68
C GLY A 31 -17.42 24.38 -5.06
N ASP A 32 -16.79 25.11 -4.16
CA ASP A 32 -15.55 24.67 -3.47
C ASP A 32 -15.77 23.37 -2.66
N VAL A 33 -16.94 23.23 -2.01
CA VAL A 33 -17.32 21.96 -1.35
C VAL A 33 -17.44 20.80 -2.34
N MET A 34 -17.99 21.03 -3.51
CA MET A 34 -18.12 19.97 -4.53
C MET A 34 -16.75 19.54 -5.05
N ASP A 35 -15.85 20.49 -5.31
CA ASP A 35 -14.47 20.18 -5.75
C ASP A 35 -13.72 19.37 -4.69
N ASN A 36 -13.79 19.77 -3.43
CA ASN A 36 -13.19 19.03 -2.31
C ASN A 36 -13.79 17.61 -2.13
N VAL A 37 -15.07 17.42 -2.42
CA VAL A 37 -15.72 16.10 -2.38
C VAL A 37 -15.21 15.21 -3.52
N ASP A 38 -14.99 15.77 -4.71
CA ASP A 38 -14.43 15.01 -5.82
C ASP A 38 -12.96 14.61 -5.55
N ASP A 39 -12.15 15.51 -4.98
CA ASP A 39 -10.79 15.20 -4.54
C ASP A 39 -10.76 14.06 -3.49
N ILE A 40 -11.66 14.07 -2.51
CA ILE A 40 -11.79 13.00 -1.53
C ILE A 40 -12.14 11.67 -2.19
N LYS A 41 -13.01 11.68 -3.19
CA LYS A 41 -13.39 10.48 -3.92
C LYS A 41 -12.22 9.88 -4.71
N ASP A 42 -11.42 10.73 -5.35
CA ASP A 42 -10.23 10.30 -6.06
C ASP A 42 -9.19 9.74 -5.07
N ASN A 43 -8.95 10.40 -3.96
CA ASN A 43 -8.10 9.92 -2.88
C ASN A 43 -8.55 8.58 -2.30
N ILE A 44 -9.85 8.31 -2.19
CA ILE A 44 -10.38 7.01 -1.76
C ILE A 44 -10.05 5.93 -2.80
N SER A 45 -10.11 6.25 -4.09
CA SER A 45 -9.71 5.31 -5.15
C SER A 45 -8.24 4.94 -5.03
N ASP A 46 -7.37 5.93 -4.86
CA ASP A 46 -5.93 5.71 -4.70
C ASP A 46 -5.61 4.85 -3.46
N VAL A 47 -6.31 5.08 -2.35
CA VAL A 47 -6.17 4.22 -1.15
C VAL A 47 -6.58 2.77 -1.44
N LEU A 48 -7.66 2.56 -2.19
CA LEU A 48 -8.11 1.22 -2.55
C LEU A 48 -7.11 0.50 -3.45
N ASP A 49 -6.52 1.19 -4.41
CA ASP A 49 -5.50 0.64 -5.29
C ASP A 49 -4.23 0.27 -4.50
N ASN A 50 -3.73 1.16 -3.64
CA ASN A 50 -2.60 0.88 -2.76
C ASN A 50 -2.87 -0.31 -1.82
N VAL A 51 -4.08 -0.45 -1.28
CA VAL A 51 -4.46 -1.60 -0.43
C VAL A 51 -4.47 -2.90 -1.22
N ASN A 52 -4.89 -2.89 -2.48
CA ASN A 52 -4.86 -4.06 -3.32
C ASN A 52 -3.40 -4.49 -3.64
N GLU A 53 -2.53 -3.55 -3.96
CA GLU A 53 -1.10 -3.82 -4.19
C GLU A 53 -0.42 -4.37 -2.93
N ILE A 54 -0.70 -3.80 -1.75
CA ILE A 54 -0.20 -4.33 -0.47
C ILE A 54 -0.65 -5.78 -0.28
N LYS A 55 -1.89 -6.10 -0.60
CA LYS A 55 -2.43 -7.46 -0.49
C LYS A 55 -1.72 -8.44 -1.43
N GLU A 56 -1.44 -8.03 -2.66
CA GLU A 56 -0.68 -8.83 -3.63
C GLU A 56 0.74 -9.06 -3.11
N ASN A 57 1.47 -8.03 -2.74
CA ASN A 57 2.83 -8.11 -2.22
C ASN A 57 2.92 -9.00 -0.97
N VAL A 58 1.95 -8.93 -0.07
CA VAL A 58 1.88 -9.84 1.09
C VAL A 58 1.64 -11.29 0.66
N GLY A 59 0.82 -11.51 -0.37
CA GLY A 59 0.61 -12.83 -0.97
C GLY A 59 1.91 -13.43 -1.48
N ASP A 60 2.66 -12.67 -2.26
CA ASP A 60 3.94 -13.06 -2.85
C ASP A 60 5.00 -13.36 -1.76
N VAL A 61 5.04 -12.56 -0.70
CA VAL A 61 5.92 -12.83 0.44
C VAL A 61 5.58 -14.16 1.10
N VAL A 62 4.31 -14.48 1.29
CA VAL A 62 3.87 -15.75 1.90
C VAL A 62 4.24 -16.93 1.01
N GLU A 63 4.06 -16.84 -0.32
CA GLU A 63 4.45 -17.86 -1.27
C GLU A 63 5.96 -18.08 -1.20
N THR A 64 6.75 -17.02 -1.32
CA THR A 64 8.21 -17.08 -1.27
C THR A 64 8.74 -17.68 0.04
N VAL A 65 8.13 -17.36 1.18
CA VAL A 65 8.50 -17.98 2.47
C VAL A 65 8.24 -19.50 2.47
N ASN A 66 7.18 -19.96 1.80
CA ASN A 66 6.92 -21.38 1.67
C ASN A 66 7.95 -22.06 0.76
N ASP A 67 8.41 -21.42 -0.30
CA ASP A 67 9.46 -21.92 -1.18
C ASP A 67 10.80 -22.01 -0.45
N VAL A 68 11.18 -21.00 0.31
CA VAL A 68 12.37 -21.03 1.18
C VAL A 68 12.31 -22.21 2.16
N LYS A 69 11.15 -22.44 2.78
CA LYS A 69 10.94 -23.58 3.66
C LYS A 69 11.14 -24.92 2.93
N GLY A 70 10.59 -25.05 1.72
CA GLY A 70 10.76 -26.23 0.86
C GLY A 70 12.23 -26.46 0.52
N ASN A 71 12.97 -25.45 0.12
CA ASN A 71 14.38 -25.52 -0.23
C ASN A 71 15.27 -25.90 0.97
N ILE A 72 14.95 -25.41 2.16
CA ILE A 72 15.62 -25.83 3.40
C ILE A 72 15.34 -27.31 3.69
N GLN A 73 14.11 -27.78 3.57
CA GLN A 73 13.77 -29.20 3.76
C GLN A 73 14.51 -30.08 2.77
N ASN A 74 14.53 -29.72 1.49
CA ASN A 74 15.25 -30.45 0.44
C ASN A 74 16.76 -30.53 0.73
N SER A 75 17.33 -29.45 1.26
CA SER A 75 18.74 -29.45 1.67
C SER A 75 19.01 -30.40 2.82
N VAL A 76 18.12 -30.44 3.83
CA VAL A 76 18.24 -31.37 4.97
C VAL A 76 18.10 -32.82 4.51
N GLU A 77 17.15 -33.11 3.63
CA GLU A 77 16.97 -34.45 3.05
C GLU A 77 18.20 -34.88 2.20
N THR A 78 18.75 -33.94 1.43
CA THR A 78 19.97 -34.18 0.64
C THR A 78 21.13 -34.60 1.55
N VAL A 79 21.36 -33.88 2.66
CA VAL A 79 22.39 -34.25 3.64
C VAL A 79 22.11 -35.64 4.21
N GLY A 80 20.85 -35.92 4.59
CA GLY A 80 20.44 -37.24 5.10
C GLY A 80 20.73 -38.38 4.10
N ASN A 81 20.42 -38.16 2.84
CA ASN A 81 20.64 -39.12 1.75
C ASN A 81 22.14 -39.33 1.49
N VAL A 82 22.94 -38.28 1.46
CA VAL A 82 24.43 -38.41 1.36
C VAL A 82 24.99 -39.27 2.47
N VAL A 83 24.58 -38.99 3.72
CA VAL A 83 25.03 -39.79 4.87
C VAL A 83 24.62 -41.26 4.76
N LYS A 84 23.35 -41.49 4.42
CA LYS A 84 22.82 -42.87 4.27
C LYS A 84 23.54 -43.62 3.14
N ASN A 85 23.64 -43.04 1.95
CA ASN A 85 24.30 -43.65 0.81
C ASN A 85 25.77 -43.96 1.14
N THR A 86 26.49 -43.02 1.77
CA THR A 86 27.86 -43.23 2.21
C THR A 86 27.99 -44.40 3.19
N VAL A 87 27.05 -44.54 4.13
CA VAL A 87 27.05 -45.68 5.07
C VAL A 87 26.77 -47.02 4.37
N ASP A 88 25.84 -47.02 3.42
CA ASP A 88 25.44 -48.22 2.67
C ASP A 88 26.59 -48.65 1.73
N ASP A 89 27.25 -47.70 1.08
CA ASP A 89 28.44 -47.96 0.24
C ASP A 89 29.63 -48.52 1.06
N LEU A 90 29.86 -47.99 2.25
CA LEU A 90 30.85 -48.49 3.19
C LEU A 90 30.59 -49.95 3.58
N LYS A 91 29.34 -50.38 3.72
CA LYS A 91 28.99 -51.76 4.07
C LYS A 91 29.16 -52.73 2.90
N ASN A 92 29.01 -52.25 1.67
CA ASN A 92 28.95 -53.07 0.46
C ASN A 92 30.20 -52.98 -0.41
N ALA A 93 31.23 -52.21 0.01
CA ALA A 93 32.43 -51.99 -0.77
C ALA A 93 33.37 -53.20 -0.72
N ASP A 94 33.81 -53.62 -1.88
CA ASP A 94 34.80 -54.72 -2.02
C ASP A 94 36.24 -54.26 -1.85
N SER A 95 36.48 -52.94 -1.98
CA SER A 95 37.83 -52.36 -1.80
C SER A 95 37.78 -50.95 -1.16
N ILE A 96 38.89 -50.53 -0.56
CA ILE A 96 39.07 -49.17 -0.02
C ILE A 96 38.95 -48.13 -1.15
N GLY A 97 39.39 -48.47 -2.37
CA GLY A 97 39.28 -47.59 -3.54
C GLY A 97 37.84 -47.28 -3.91
N ASP A 98 36.97 -48.30 -3.87
CA ASP A 98 35.54 -48.15 -4.15
C ASP A 98 34.86 -47.25 -3.10
N VAL A 99 35.20 -47.46 -1.81
CA VAL A 99 34.71 -46.60 -0.73
C VAL A 99 35.08 -45.13 -0.95
N VAL A 100 36.33 -44.84 -1.27
CA VAL A 100 36.82 -43.46 -1.44
C VAL A 100 36.12 -42.80 -2.62
N ASN A 101 35.95 -43.50 -3.73
CA ASN A 101 35.25 -42.95 -4.90
C ASN A 101 33.75 -42.68 -4.61
N SER A 102 33.04 -43.65 -4.01
CA SER A 102 31.64 -43.52 -3.68
C SER A 102 31.37 -42.39 -2.69
N VAL A 103 32.18 -42.26 -1.63
CA VAL A 103 32.09 -41.15 -0.67
C VAL A 103 32.30 -39.80 -1.36
N LYS A 104 33.32 -39.74 -2.24
CA LYS A 104 33.58 -38.52 -3.02
C LYS A 104 32.42 -38.14 -3.92
N ASP A 105 31.85 -39.09 -4.68
CA ASP A 105 30.78 -38.84 -5.64
C ASP A 105 29.50 -38.43 -4.89
N ASN A 106 29.12 -39.14 -3.82
CA ASN A 106 27.98 -38.77 -2.98
C ASN A 106 28.16 -37.39 -2.34
N ALA A 107 29.36 -37.05 -1.89
CA ALA A 107 29.61 -35.71 -1.31
C ALA A 107 29.55 -34.60 -2.35
N VAL A 108 30.10 -34.83 -3.56
CA VAL A 108 30.05 -33.82 -4.64
C VAL A 108 28.61 -33.60 -5.08
N GLU A 109 27.84 -34.66 -5.34
CA GLU A 109 26.43 -34.53 -5.71
C GLU A 109 25.61 -33.83 -4.62
N GLY A 110 25.83 -34.18 -3.36
CA GLY A 110 25.16 -33.52 -2.24
C GLY A 110 25.49 -32.05 -2.11
N VAL A 111 26.75 -31.67 -2.27
CA VAL A 111 27.18 -30.28 -2.23
C VAL A 111 26.60 -29.47 -3.38
N ASP A 112 26.52 -30.03 -4.59
CA ASP A 112 26.00 -29.32 -5.73
C ASP A 112 24.47 -29.08 -5.59
N LYS A 113 23.70 -30.05 -5.10
CA LYS A 113 22.28 -29.88 -4.77
C LYS A 113 22.06 -28.83 -3.66
N ILE A 114 22.90 -28.83 -2.63
CA ILE A 114 22.79 -27.80 -1.58
C ILE A 114 23.12 -26.42 -2.11
N LYS A 115 24.12 -26.29 -3.00
CA LYS A 115 24.43 -25.00 -3.64
C LYS A 115 23.25 -24.48 -4.47
N GLU A 116 22.58 -25.35 -5.21
CA GLU A 116 21.38 -25.01 -5.98
C GLU A 116 20.27 -24.49 -5.06
N ASN A 117 19.90 -25.27 -4.03
CA ASN A 117 18.88 -24.87 -3.05
C ASN A 117 19.25 -23.56 -2.33
N VAL A 118 20.51 -23.34 -1.97
CA VAL A 118 20.97 -22.09 -1.37
C VAL A 118 20.87 -20.92 -2.36
N GLY A 119 21.16 -21.18 -3.64
CA GLY A 119 20.98 -20.18 -4.70
C GLY A 119 19.53 -19.72 -4.82
N GLU A 120 18.60 -20.67 -4.80
CA GLU A 120 17.16 -20.39 -4.79
C GLU A 120 16.74 -19.59 -3.55
N VAL A 121 17.14 -20.01 -2.35
CA VAL A 121 16.85 -19.28 -1.11
C VAL A 121 17.38 -17.84 -1.16
N ILE A 122 18.56 -17.60 -1.73
CA ILE A 122 19.10 -16.24 -1.89
C ILE A 122 18.23 -15.40 -2.85
N SER A 123 17.75 -16.00 -3.94
CA SER A 123 16.83 -15.35 -4.87
C SER A 123 15.52 -15.00 -4.19
N ASP A 124 14.94 -15.94 -3.47
CA ASP A 124 13.68 -15.78 -2.74
C ASP A 124 13.77 -14.68 -1.68
N VAL A 125 14.86 -14.63 -0.91
CA VAL A 125 15.10 -13.56 0.08
C VAL A 125 15.21 -12.19 -0.59
N LYS A 126 15.76 -12.09 -1.81
CA LYS A 126 15.77 -10.83 -2.56
C LYS A 126 14.36 -10.40 -2.97
N SER A 127 13.57 -11.32 -3.48
CA SER A 127 12.16 -11.05 -3.85
C SER A 127 11.34 -10.60 -2.65
N VAL A 128 11.49 -11.25 -1.49
CA VAL A 128 10.84 -10.81 -0.24
C VAL A 128 11.25 -9.38 0.13
N LYS A 129 12.53 -9.05 -0.01
CA LYS A 129 13.03 -7.70 0.29
C LYS A 129 12.42 -6.65 -0.64
N GLU A 130 12.28 -6.95 -1.92
CA GLU A 130 11.66 -6.06 -2.92
C GLU A 130 10.18 -5.87 -2.59
N ASN A 131 9.40 -6.93 -2.42
CA ASN A 131 7.98 -6.86 -2.09
C ASN A 131 7.70 -6.13 -0.76
N VAL A 132 8.56 -6.32 0.25
CA VAL A 132 8.47 -5.56 1.51
C VAL A 132 8.77 -4.08 1.27
N GLY A 133 9.74 -3.75 0.40
CA GLY A 133 10.05 -2.37 0.01
C GLY A 133 8.83 -1.69 -0.62
N GLU A 134 8.23 -2.30 -1.62
CA GLU A 134 7.04 -1.80 -2.31
C GLU A 134 5.84 -1.67 -1.34
N THR A 135 5.65 -2.65 -0.46
CA THR A 135 4.61 -2.57 0.58
C THR A 135 4.80 -1.35 1.49
N ILE A 136 6.03 -1.04 1.88
CA ILE A 136 6.34 0.15 2.70
C ILE A 136 6.03 1.44 1.93
N GLU A 137 6.38 1.53 0.65
CA GLU A 137 6.08 2.67 -0.21
C GLU A 137 4.56 2.89 -0.31
N ASN A 138 3.80 1.84 -0.62
CA ASN A 138 2.33 1.90 -0.70
C ASN A 138 1.67 2.32 0.63
N VAL A 139 2.21 1.89 1.78
CA VAL A 139 1.73 2.33 3.10
C VAL A 139 2.01 3.82 3.32
N ILE A 140 3.17 4.32 2.88
CA ILE A 140 3.52 5.74 2.98
C ILE A 140 2.59 6.59 2.11
N ASP A 141 2.34 6.16 0.88
CA ASP A 141 1.47 6.86 -0.06
C ASP A 141 0.03 6.86 0.44
N THR A 142 -0.49 5.73 0.90
CA THR A 142 -1.80 5.66 1.56
C THR A 142 -1.92 6.65 2.72
N LYS A 143 -0.89 6.76 3.57
CA LYS A 143 -0.88 7.73 4.67
C LYS A 143 -0.93 9.17 4.18
N ASN A 144 -0.23 9.50 3.10
CA ASN A 144 -0.21 10.85 2.53
C ASN A 144 -1.58 11.22 1.95
N VAL A 145 -2.18 10.31 1.18
CA VAL A 145 -3.52 10.47 0.60
C VAL A 145 -4.60 10.63 1.69
N VAL A 146 -4.54 9.83 2.75
CA VAL A 146 -5.45 9.98 3.90
C VAL A 146 -5.28 11.33 4.59
N LYS A 147 -4.04 11.82 4.72
CA LYS A 147 -3.78 13.15 5.31
C LYS A 147 -4.39 14.25 4.46
N GLU A 148 -4.24 14.21 3.16
CA GLU A 148 -4.84 15.16 2.21
C GLU A 148 -6.36 15.15 2.30
N SER A 149 -6.97 13.97 2.31
CA SER A 149 -8.43 13.83 2.49
C SER A 149 -8.92 14.45 3.82
N VAL A 150 -8.14 14.35 4.89
CA VAL A 150 -8.46 14.99 6.18
C VAL A 150 -8.37 16.51 6.08
N GLU A 151 -7.44 17.04 5.29
CA GLU A 151 -7.33 18.49 5.04
C GLU A 151 -8.54 18.99 4.23
N ASN A 152 -8.92 18.31 3.17
CA ASN A 152 -10.11 18.64 2.37
C ASN A 152 -11.39 18.62 3.21
N VAL A 153 -11.55 17.65 4.12
CA VAL A 153 -12.70 17.62 5.04
C VAL A 153 -12.73 18.85 5.97
N LYS A 154 -11.56 19.36 6.40
CA LYS A 154 -11.50 20.58 7.22
C LYS A 154 -11.88 21.83 6.41
N GLU A 155 -11.47 21.90 5.15
CA GLU A 155 -11.83 22.99 4.25
C GLU A 155 -13.33 23.00 4.02
N ILE A 156 -13.94 21.87 3.66
CA ILE A 156 -15.40 21.70 3.54
C ILE A 156 -16.12 22.20 4.80
N LYS A 157 -15.62 21.83 5.99
CA LYS A 157 -16.20 22.29 7.25
C LYS A 157 -16.17 23.80 7.38
N ASN A 158 -15.06 24.45 7.00
CA ASN A 158 -14.91 25.90 7.10
C ASN A 158 -15.88 26.61 6.13
N GLU A 159 -15.97 26.17 4.89
CA GLU A 159 -16.85 26.70 3.86
C GLU A 159 -18.33 26.57 4.25
N VAL A 160 -18.72 25.45 4.85
CA VAL A 160 -20.08 25.26 5.37
C VAL A 160 -20.37 26.21 6.53
N VAL A 161 -19.40 26.46 7.42
CA VAL A 161 -19.55 27.42 8.53
C VAL A 161 -19.66 28.84 7.99
N GLU A 162 -18.81 29.25 7.05
CA GLU A 162 -18.83 30.57 6.44
C GLU A 162 -20.15 30.82 5.71
N SER A 163 -20.63 29.84 4.93
CA SER A 163 -21.96 29.91 4.29
C SER A 163 -23.08 30.12 5.32
N GLY A 164 -23.00 29.44 6.45
CA GLY A 164 -23.96 29.57 7.56
C GLY A 164 -23.92 30.96 8.22
N GLU A 165 -22.78 31.59 8.31
CA GLU A 165 -22.63 32.98 8.84
C GLU A 165 -23.15 34.00 7.85
N VAL A 166 -22.86 33.82 6.55
CA VAL A 166 -23.39 34.67 5.50
C VAL A 166 -24.92 34.70 5.53
N VAL A 167 -25.56 33.52 5.60
CA VAL A 167 -27.04 33.41 5.68
C VAL A 167 -27.58 34.08 6.93
N LYS A 168 -26.94 33.98 8.09
CA LYS A 168 -27.38 34.68 9.33
C LYS A 168 -27.35 36.18 9.23
N ASN A 169 -26.39 36.74 8.49
CA ASN A 169 -26.26 38.21 8.36
C ASN A 169 -27.28 38.83 7.39
N VAL A 170 -27.97 38.02 6.59
CA VAL A 170 -28.99 38.46 5.62
C VAL A 170 -30.40 38.44 6.23
N VAL A 171 -30.63 37.63 7.25
CA VAL A 171 -31.94 37.49 7.94
C VAL A 171 -32.06 38.52 9.05
#